data_b95c109940a9a4053bbf1f04e763949e
#
_entry.id   b95c109940a9a4053bbf1f04e763949e
#
_cell.length_a   1.000
_cell.length_b   1.000
_cell.length_c   1.000
_cell.angle_alpha   90.00
_cell.angle_beta   90.00
_cell.angle_gamma   90.00
#
_symmetry.space_group_name_H-M   'P 1'
#
loop_
_entity.id
_entity.type
_entity.pdbx_description
1 polymer ?
#
loop_
_entity_poly.entity_id
_entity_poly.type
_entity_poly.pdbx_seq_one_letter_code
_entity_poly.pdbx_strand_id
1 'polypeptide(L)'
;MQEIGFLFGAASGIGKATYQKIRNTYPELKLIILDKSPVDLLNKKDEFYQLDLSDFENAKKFIKLKINNQKLVVKFIINTIGYQENVTIDNIDYMQWDKMYNATVKSIFFIEREIIKLMKLTPINNQSIVNVTSIHTEIIRDIVHYSSSKSAIKMISKELAYQLASCNIRVNCVEPGSIDTPLLRKDLNNNELINEAAMNIPMKRHGKPDEVADLILFLISDHAKYITGESIVIDGGLSLII
;
A
#
# COMPACT_ATOMS: atom_id res chain seq x y z
N MET A 1 -8.87 -18.87 17.30
CA MET A 1 -8.57 -18.75 15.85
C MET A 1 -7.27 -17.98 15.73
N GLN A 2 -6.41 -18.33 14.78
CA GLN A 2 -5.12 -17.65 14.58
C GLN A 2 -5.37 -16.28 13.92
N GLU A 3 -4.72 -15.23 14.47
CA GLU A 3 -4.72 -13.92 13.84
C GLU A 3 -3.85 -13.93 12.58
N ILE A 4 -4.29 -13.22 11.55
CA ILE A 4 -3.57 -13.07 10.29
C ILE A 4 -3.46 -11.61 9.87
N GLY A 5 -2.45 -11.30 9.06
CA GLY A 5 -2.31 -10.04 8.34
C GLY A 5 -2.36 -10.23 6.83
N PHE A 6 -2.87 -9.25 6.11
CA PHE A 6 -2.77 -9.17 4.66
C PHE A 6 -1.71 -8.14 4.27
N LEU A 7 -0.84 -8.50 3.32
CA LEU A 7 0.16 -7.59 2.75
C LEU A 7 0.12 -7.68 1.22
N PHE A 8 -0.19 -6.56 0.58
CA PHE A 8 -0.23 -6.43 -0.88
C PHE A 8 1.00 -5.66 -1.35
N GLY A 9 1.79 -6.26 -2.26
CA GLY A 9 2.97 -5.64 -2.85
C GLY A 9 4.29 -5.90 -2.09
N ALA A 10 4.59 -7.14 -1.70
CA ALA A 10 5.75 -7.48 -0.85
C ALA A 10 7.06 -7.79 -1.60
N ALA A 11 7.05 -7.87 -2.93
CA ALA A 11 8.22 -8.34 -3.70
C ALA A 11 9.39 -7.33 -3.73
N SER A 12 9.12 -6.04 -3.57
CA SER A 12 10.17 -5.02 -3.69
C SER A 12 9.88 -3.74 -2.87
N GLY A 13 10.86 -2.85 -2.80
CA GLY A 13 10.72 -1.50 -2.25
C GLY A 13 10.10 -1.46 -0.85
N ILE A 14 9.12 -0.58 -0.67
CA ILE A 14 8.43 -0.36 0.61
C ILE A 14 7.78 -1.64 1.12
N GLY A 15 7.12 -2.40 0.25
CA GLY A 15 6.44 -3.63 0.66
C GLY A 15 7.39 -4.71 1.14
N LYS A 16 8.54 -4.89 0.49
CA LYS A 16 9.58 -5.82 0.95
C LYS A 16 10.12 -5.42 2.32
N ALA A 17 10.43 -4.14 2.52
CA ALA A 17 10.88 -3.62 3.82
C ALA A 17 9.80 -3.81 4.90
N THR A 18 8.54 -3.54 4.56
CA THR A 18 7.39 -3.77 5.46
C THR A 18 7.28 -5.24 5.83
N TYR A 19 7.41 -6.17 4.88
CA TYR A 19 7.39 -7.59 5.14
C TYR A 19 8.48 -8.01 6.13
N GLN A 20 9.72 -7.57 5.89
CA GLN A 20 10.86 -7.87 6.77
C GLN A 20 10.63 -7.36 8.19
N LYS A 21 10.15 -6.12 8.35
CA LYS A 21 9.87 -5.55 9.66
C LYS A 21 8.71 -6.23 10.38
N ILE A 22 7.65 -6.63 9.65
CA ILE A 22 6.56 -7.42 10.25
C ILE A 22 7.10 -8.74 10.77
N ARG A 23 7.99 -9.44 10.04
CA ARG A 23 8.58 -10.70 10.50
C ARG A 23 9.38 -10.53 11.79
N ASN A 24 10.10 -9.43 11.93
CA ASN A 24 10.87 -9.13 13.14
C ASN A 24 9.96 -8.77 14.33
N THR A 25 8.85 -8.06 14.09
CA THR A 25 7.96 -7.56 15.15
C THR A 25 6.87 -8.57 15.52
N TYR A 26 6.35 -9.31 14.56
CA TYR A 26 5.26 -10.28 14.72
C TYR A 26 5.65 -11.67 14.14
N PRO A 27 6.65 -12.37 14.72
CA PRO A 27 7.17 -13.62 14.14
C PRO A 27 6.13 -14.74 14.07
N GLU A 28 5.14 -14.75 14.95
CA GLU A 28 4.10 -15.78 15.01
C GLU A 28 2.86 -15.48 14.17
N LEU A 29 2.68 -14.23 13.74
CA LEU A 29 1.55 -13.82 12.92
C LEU A 29 1.66 -14.43 11.51
N LYS A 30 0.63 -15.12 11.04
CA LYS A 30 0.59 -15.58 9.65
C LYS A 30 0.26 -14.42 8.72
N LEU A 31 0.96 -14.31 7.59
CA LEU A 31 0.63 -13.34 6.52
C LEU A 31 0.06 -14.05 5.30
N ILE A 32 -0.91 -13.39 4.70
CA ILE A 32 -1.39 -13.67 3.33
C ILE A 32 -0.86 -12.55 2.45
N ILE A 33 0.00 -12.90 1.51
CA ILE A 33 0.77 -11.98 0.69
C ILE A 33 0.31 -12.07 -0.76
N LEU A 34 0.04 -10.91 -1.38
CA LEU A 34 -0.29 -10.80 -2.80
C LEU A 34 0.76 -9.92 -3.49
N ASP A 35 1.32 -10.41 -4.58
CA ASP A 35 2.18 -9.62 -5.48
C ASP A 35 2.14 -10.22 -6.88
N LYS A 36 2.42 -9.44 -7.91
CA LYS A 36 2.59 -9.94 -9.28
C LYS A 36 3.95 -10.62 -9.51
N SER A 37 4.93 -10.24 -8.70
CA SER A 37 6.29 -10.77 -8.75
C SER A 37 6.51 -11.79 -7.64
N PRO A 38 7.38 -12.78 -7.82
CA PRO A 38 7.72 -13.74 -6.77
C PRO A 38 8.20 -13.07 -5.49
N VAL A 39 7.83 -13.63 -4.35
CA VAL A 39 8.25 -13.19 -3.01
C VAL A 39 8.97 -14.34 -2.32
N ASP A 40 10.18 -14.08 -1.84
CA ASP A 40 10.91 -15.02 -0.98
C ASP A 40 10.27 -15.00 0.42
N LEU A 41 9.57 -16.09 0.77
CA LEU A 41 8.92 -16.18 2.07
C LEU A 41 9.94 -16.36 3.20
N LEU A 42 9.91 -15.43 4.17
CA LEU A 42 10.75 -15.44 5.36
C LEU A 42 10.20 -16.35 6.47
N ASN A 43 8.92 -16.74 6.38
CA ASN A 43 8.26 -17.59 7.35
C ASN A 43 7.42 -18.65 6.64
N LYS A 44 7.61 -19.92 7.02
CA LYS A 44 6.87 -21.06 6.45
C LYS A 44 5.36 -21.04 6.72
N LYS A 45 4.89 -20.22 7.67
CA LYS A 45 3.47 -20.02 7.96
C LYS A 45 2.79 -19.09 6.96
N ASP A 46 3.56 -18.27 6.23
CA ASP A 46 3.03 -17.31 5.29
C ASP A 46 2.53 -18.00 4.01
N GLU A 47 1.47 -17.43 3.45
CA GLU A 47 0.94 -17.84 2.16
C GLU A 47 1.16 -16.72 1.13
N PHE A 48 1.69 -17.08 -0.02
CA PHE A 48 1.91 -16.18 -1.13
C PHE A 48 1.03 -16.54 -2.33
N TYR A 49 0.40 -15.51 -2.89
CA TYR A 49 -0.42 -15.62 -4.11
C TYR A 49 0.15 -14.68 -5.17
N GLN A 50 0.69 -15.29 -6.23
CA GLN A 50 1.19 -14.50 -7.37
C GLN A 50 0.01 -14.08 -8.24
N LEU A 51 -0.33 -12.78 -8.19
CA LEU A 51 -1.48 -12.22 -8.89
C LEU A 51 -1.14 -10.84 -9.48
N ASP A 52 -1.42 -10.66 -10.76
CA ASP A 52 -1.43 -9.33 -11.38
C ASP A 52 -2.82 -8.70 -11.21
N LEU A 53 -2.89 -7.68 -10.35
CA LEU A 53 -4.14 -6.98 -10.05
C LEU A 53 -4.53 -5.94 -11.12
N SER A 54 -3.72 -5.73 -12.16
CA SER A 54 -4.14 -4.96 -13.34
C SER A 54 -5.23 -5.70 -14.13
N ASP A 55 -5.32 -7.03 -13.99
CA ASP A 55 -6.44 -7.83 -14.42
C ASP A 55 -7.40 -8.07 -13.25
N PHE A 56 -8.56 -7.41 -13.30
CA PHE A 56 -9.57 -7.52 -12.25
C PHE A 56 -10.16 -8.94 -12.07
N GLU A 57 -10.11 -9.80 -13.09
CA GLU A 57 -10.55 -11.19 -12.96
C GLU A 57 -9.67 -11.98 -11.98
N ASN A 58 -8.39 -11.64 -11.86
CA ASN A 58 -7.52 -12.22 -10.85
C ASN A 58 -7.97 -11.86 -9.43
N ALA A 59 -8.36 -10.58 -9.20
CA ALA A 59 -8.92 -10.17 -7.91
C ALA A 59 -10.21 -10.94 -7.57
N LYS A 60 -11.12 -11.10 -8.54
CA LYS A 60 -12.36 -11.90 -8.36
C LYS A 60 -12.07 -13.36 -8.01
N LYS A 61 -11.11 -13.98 -8.70
CA LYS A 61 -10.71 -15.38 -8.43
C LYS A 61 -10.15 -15.52 -7.02
N PHE A 62 -9.27 -14.60 -6.61
CA PHE A 62 -8.69 -14.60 -5.27
C PHE A 62 -9.77 -14.45 -4.19
N ILE A 63 -10.68 -13.49 -4.34
CA ILE A 63 -11.80 -13.27 -3.41
C ILE A 63 -12.61 -14.56 -3.26
N LYS A 64 -13.02 -15.17 -4.39
CA LYS A 64 -13.85 -16.38 -4.38
C LYS A 64 -13.17 -17.57 -3.71
N LEU A 65 -11.88 -17.78 -3.99
CA LEU A 65 -11.17 -18.98 -3.56
C LEU A 65 -10.61 -18.87 -2.13
N LYS A 66 -10.24 -17.67 -1.72
CA LYS A 66 -9.40 -17.47 -0.51
C LYS A 66 -10.04 -16.64 0.58
N ILE A 67 -11.07 -15.84 0.27
CA ILE A 67 -11.70 -14.98 1.26
C ILE A 67 -13.09 -15.46 1.63
N ASN A 68 -13.96 -15.75 0.65
CA ASN A 68 -15.40 -15.97 0.87
C ASN A 68 -15.79 -17.19 1.73
N ASN A 69 -14.89 -18.15 1.96
CA ASN A 69 -15.20 -19.39 2.68
C ASN A 69 -14.32 -19.63 3.91
N GLN A 70 -13.65 -18.61 4.43
CA GLN A 70 -12.71 -18.80 5.55
C GLN A 70 -13.15 -18.05 6.81
N LYS A 71 -13.00 -18.70 7.97
CA LYS A 71 -13.09 -18.08 9.29
C LYS A 71 -11.71 -17.53 9.68
N LEU A 72 -11.37 -16.33 9.20
CA LEU A 72 -10.09 -15.68 9.44
C LEU A 72 -10.28 -14.55 10.46
N VAL A 73 -9.38 -14.47 11.43
CA VAL A 73 -9.29 -13.32 12.34
C VAL A 73 -8.24 -12.36 11.78
N VAL A 74 -8.70 -11.31 11.13
CA VAL A 74 -7.80 -10.37 10.43
C VAL A 74 -7.38 -9.25 11.38
N LYS A 75 -6.07 -9.12 11.60
CA LYS A 75 -5.48 -8.08 12.43
C LYS A 75 -5.26 -6.78 11.65
N PHE A 76 -4.71 -6.90 10.44
CA PHE A 76 -4.48 -5.73 9.58
C PHE A 76 -4.51 -6.08 8.09
N ILE A 77 -4.72 -5.04 7.29
CA ILE A 77 -4.48 -4.99 5.85
C ILE A 77 -3.44 -3.91 5.58
N ILE A 78 -2.39 -4.24 4.84
CA ILE A 78 -1.39 -3.28 4.37
C ILE A 78 -1.33 -3.37 2.85
N ASN A 79 -1.58 -2.25 2.18
CA ASN A 79 -1.48 -2.14 0.74
C ASN A 79 -0.30 -1.23 0.36
N THR A 80 0.73 -1.82 -0.20
CA THR A 80 1.91 -1.13 -0.73
C THR A 80 2.02 -1.23 -2.25
N ILE A 81 0.96 -1.67 -2.94
CA ILE A 81 0.99 -1.81 -4.40
C ILE A 81 1.20 -0.44 -5.03
N GLY A 82 2.32 -0.35 -5.75
CA GLY A 82 2.67 0.78 -6.60
C GLY A 82 2.74 0.31 -8.05
N TYR A 83 1.92 0.91 -8.90
CA TYR A 83 2.02 0.81 -10.34
C TYR A 83 2.20 2.20 -10.91
N GLN A 84 3.21 2.40 -11.73
CA GLN A 84 3.48 3.69 -12.36
C GLN A 84 4.00 3.46 -13.77
N GLU A 85 3.45 4.20 -14.70
CA GLU A 85 3.97 4.41 -16.05
C GLU A 85 4.08 5.92 -16.26
N ASN A 86 5.20 6.38 -16.82
CA ASN A 86 5.37 7.80 -17.15
C ASN A 86 4.79 8.05 -18.54
N VAL A 87 3.52 8.44 -18.56
CA VAL A 87 2.79 8.75 -19.78
C VAL A 87 2.14 10.11 -19.61
N THR A 88 2.40 11.02 -20.56
CA THR A 88 1.83 12.37 -20.60
C THR A 88 0.38 12.34 -21.08
N ILE A 89 -0.32 13.46 -20.91
CA ILE A 89 -1.73 13.62 -21.36
C ILE A 89 -1.89 13.34 -22.85
N ASP A 90 -0.89 13.67 -23.67
CA ASP A 90 -0.96 13.50 -25.12
C ASP A 90 -0.79 12.04 -25.59
N ASN A 91 -0.22 11.19 -24.75
CA ASN A 91 0.17 9.83 -25.12
C ASN A 91 -0.55 8.74 -24.34
N ILE A 92 -1.35 9.10 -23.32
CA ILE A 92 -2.09 8.12 -22.53
C ILE A 92 -3.27 7.54 -23.33
N ASP A 93 -3.35 6.22 -23.38
CA ASP A 93 -4.48 5.52 -23.96
C ASP A 93 -5.42 4.90 -22.91
N TYR A 94 -6.57 4.39 -23.39
CA TYR A 94 -7.59 3.77 -22.52
C TYR A 94 -7.05 2.55 -21.77
N MET A 95 -6.20 1.76 -22.40
CA MET A 95 -5.67 0.53 -21.78
C MET A 95 -4.69 0.85 -20.64
N GLN A 96 -3.85 1.87 -20.82
CA GLN A 96 -2.93 2.36 -19.78
C GLN A 96 -3.70 2.93 -18.60
N TRP A 97 -4.75 3.71 -18.87
CA TRP A 97 -5.65 4.23 -17.85
C TRP A 97 -6.32 3.11 -17.06
N ASP A 98 -6.97 2.17 -17.75
CA ASP A 98 -7.68 1.06 -17.12
C ASP A 98 -6.74 0.17 -16.32
N LYS A 99 -5.55 -0.12 -16.82
CA LYS A 99 -4.53 -0.89 -16.14
C LYS A 99 -4.09 -0.24 -14.82
N MET A 100 -3.86 1.09 -14.82
CA MET A 100 -3.54 1.87 -13.64
C MET A 100 -4.67 1.77 -12.60
N TYR A 101 -5.89 2.10 -13.01
CA TYR A 101 -7.04 2.10 -12.10
C TYR A 101 -7.44 0.68 -11.65
N ASN A 102 -7.32 -0.33 -12.49
CA ASN A 102 -7.55 -1.71 -12.07
C ASN A 102 -6.53 -2.14 -11.02
N ALA A 103 -5.23 -1.88 -11.24
CA ALA A 103 -4.18 -2.32 -10.32
C ALA A 103 -4.21 -1.58 -8.98
N THR A 104 -4.46 -0.26 -8.99
CA THR A 104 -4.30 0.58 -7.79
C THR A 104 -5.61 0.86 -7.06
N VAL A 105 -6.73 0.97 -7.76
CA VAL A 105 -8.01 1.37 -7.17
C VAL A 105 -9.00 0.21 -7.11
N LYS A 106 -9.41 -0.29 -8.27
CA LYS A 106 -10.54 -1.23 -8.37
C LYS A 106 -10.26 -2.56 -7.70
N SER A 107 -9.16 -3.22 -8.05
CA SER A 107 -8.84 -4.55 -7.50
C SER A 107 -8.61 -4.48 -6.01
N ILE A 108 -7.87 -3.47 -5.55
CA ILE A 108 -7.58 -3.25 -4.13
C ILE A 108 -8.87 -3.02 -3.35
N PHE A 109 -9.70 -2.08 -3.78
CA PHE A 109 -10.97 -1.79 -3.10
C PHE A 109 -11.86 -3.03 -2.95
N PHE A 110 -12.03 -3.83 -4.02
CA PHE A 110 -12.89 -4.99 -3.94
C PHE A 110 -12.30 -6.12 -3.09
N ILE A 111 -10.98 -6.31 -3.07
CA ILE A 111 -10.33 -7.26 -2.16
C ILE A 111 -10.47 -6.78 -0.71
N GLU A 112 -10.14 -5.52 -0.42
CA GLU A 112 -10.29 -4.94 0.92
C GLU A 112 -11.72 -5.03 1.42
N ARG A 113 -12.71 -4.70 0.59
CA ARG A 113 -14.14 -4.79 0.92
C ARG A 113 -14.52 -6.19 1.45
N GLU A 114 -14.06 -7.26 0.80
CA GLU A 114 -14.38 -8.61 1.24
C GLU A 114 -13.62 -8.99 2.52
N ILE A 115 -12.38 -8.54 2.68
CA ILE A 115 -11.64 -8.74 3.92
C ILE A 115 -12.25 -7.94 5.09
N ILE A 116 -12.72 -6.73 4.84
CA ILE A 116 -13.44 -5.89 5.84
C ILE A 116 -14.69 -6.60 6.36
N LYS A 117 -15.41 -7.34 5.51
CA LYS A 117 -16.55 -8.17 5.99
C LYS A 117 -16.09 -9.22 7.01
N LEU A 118 -14.94 -9.86 6.79
CA LEU A 118 -14.36 -10.80 7.76
C LEU A 118 -13.94 -10.07 9.05
N MET A 119 -13.30 -8.89 8.94
CA MET A 119 -12.91 -8.09 10.10
C MET A 119 -14.12 -7.74 10.98
N LYS A 120 -15.25 -7.36 10.38
CA LYS A 120 -16.52 -7.10 11.10
C LYS A 120 -17.12 -8.34 11.76
N LEU A 121 -16.97 -9.52 11.14
CA LEU A 121 -17.48 -10.78 11.68
C LEU A 121 -16.61 -11.35 12.82
N THR A 122 -15.34 -10.99 12.86
CA THR A 122 -14.34 -11.46 13.82
C THR A 122 -13.63 -10.27 14.48
N PRO A 123 -14.37 -9.42 15.24
CA PRO A 123 -13.78 -8.24 15.83
C PRO A 123 -12.73 -8.61 16.88
N ILE A 124 -11.57 -7.96 16.79
CA ILE A 124 -10.52 -7.96 17.80
C ILE A 124 -10.11 -6.52 18.11
N ASN A 125 -9.41 -6.34 19.22
CA ASN A 125 -8.90 -5.02 19.56
C ASN A 125 -7.89 -4.56 18.49
N ASN A 126 -8.05 -3.30 18.05
CA ASN A 126 -7.11 -2.61 17.16
C ASN A 126 -6.89 -3.28 15.79
N GLN A 127 -7.95 -3.47 15.03
CA GLN A 127 -7.85 -3.80 13.61
C GLN A 127 -7.46 -2.55 12.80
N SER A 128 -6.59 -2.71 11.80
CA SER A 128 -6.07 -1.57 11.05
C SER A 128 -5.93 -1.85 9.55
N ILE A 129 -6.19 -0.83 8.75
CA ILE A 129 -5.94 -0.81 7.29
C ILE A 129 -4.97 0.34 7.02
N VAL A 130 -3.88 0.07 6.30
CA VAL A 130 -2.90 1.09 5.90
C VAL A 130 -2.69 1.02 4.40
N ASN A 131 -3.04 2.09 3.69
CA ASN A 131 -2.84 2.25 2.26
C ASN A 131 -1.66 3.17 1.95
N VAL A 132 -0.70 2.71 1.16
CA VAL A 132 0.40 3.55 0.68
C VAL A 132 -0.05 4.28 -0.58
N THR A 133 -0.22 5.59 -0.44
CA THR A 133 -0.57 6.51 -1.51
C THR A 133 0.67 7.21 -2.08
N SER A 134 0.74 8.52 -2.10
CA SER A 134 1.89 9.32 -2.56
C SER A 134 1.68 10.79 -2.20
N ILE A 135 2.73 11.59 -2.08
CA ILE A 135 2.61 13.05 -2.05
C ILE A 135 1.93 13.62 -3.31
N HIS A 136 1.90 12.86 -4.41
CA HIS A 136 1.22 13.24 -5.65
C HIS A 136 -0.31 13.19 -5.58
N THR A 137 -0.88 12.95 -4.40
CA THR A 137 -2.29 13.25 -4.11
C THR A 137 -2.55 14.75 -4.00
N GLU A 138 -1.53 15.55 -3.72
CA GLU A 138 -1.59 17.01 -3.55
C GLU A 138 -0.62 17.73 -4.49
N ILE A 139 0.51 17.10 -4.84
CA ILE A 139 1.60 17.70 -5.61
C ILE A 139 1.55 17.22 -7.05
N ILE A 140 1.63 18.16 -7.99
CA ILE A 140 1.56 17.89 -9.43
C ILE A 140 2.88 17.27 -9.91
N ARG A 141 2.79 16.22 -10.73
CA ARG A 141 3.93 15.58 -11.39
C ARG A 141 3.66 15.21 -12.85
N ASP A 142 2.73 15.84 -13.51
CA ASP A 142 2.44 15.61 -14.93
C ASP A 142 2.15 14.15 -15.35
N ILE A 143 1.63 13.35 -14.39
CA ILE A 143 1.22 11.95 -14.56
C ILE A 143 -0.22 11.78 -14.04
N VAL A 144 -1.17 12.31 -14.81
CA VAL A 144 -2.57 12.48 -14.40
C VAL A 144 -3.24 11.19 -13.88
N HIS A 145 -3.02 10.06 -14.57
CA HIS A 145 -3.62 8.77 -14.21
C HIS A 145 -3.06 8.20 -12.90
N TYR A 146 -1.77 8.42 -12.60
CA TYR A 146 -1.17 8.00 -11.35
C TYR A 146 -1.67 8.86 -10.18
N SER A 147 -1.53 10.18 -10.29
CA SER A 147 -1.91 11.12 -9.23
C SER A 147 -3.39 10.99 -8.89
N SER A 148 -4.26 10.91 -9.90
CA SER A 148 -5.70 10.72 -9.70
C SER A 148 -6.02 9.36 -9.06
N SER A 149 -5.33 8.28 -9.44
CA SER A 149 -5.53 6.96 -8.81
C SER A 149 -5.12 6.94 -7.34
N LYS A 150 -4.01 7.61 -6.98
CA LYS A 150 -3.56 7.72 -5.58
C LYS A 150 -4.48 8.63 -4.75
N SER A 151 -5.00 9.70 -5.34
CA SER A 151 -6.03 10.55 -4.73
C SER A 151 -7.35 9.78 -4.50
N ALA A 152 -7.73 8.91 -5.45
CA ALA A 152 -8.90 8.05 -5.26
C ALA A 152 -8.74 7.11 -4.06
N ILE A 153 -7.59 6.44 -3.89
CA ILE A 153 -7.31 5.60 -2.71
C ILE A 153 -7.31 6.42 -1.42
N LYS A 154 -6.74 7.63 -1.43
CA LYS A 154 -6.77 8.54 -0.28
C LYS A 154 -8.20 8.84 0.17
N MET A 155 -9.09 9.19 -0.77
CA MET A 155 -10.49 9.48 -0.45
C MET A 155 -11.25 8.22 -0.03
N ILE A 156 -11.07 7.08 -0.71
CA ILE A 156 -11.64 5.79 -0.31
C ILE A 156 -11.23 5.44 1.13
N SER A 157 -9.98 5.64 1.49
CA SER A 157 -9.49 5.37 2.85
C SER A 157 -10.16 6.25 3.90
N LYS A 158 -10.40 7.53 3.62
CA LYS A 158 -11.14 8.44 4.51
C LYS A 158 -12.60 8.01 4.68
N GLU A 159 -13.27 7.66 3.59
CA GLU A 159 -14.65 7.15 3.64
C GLU A 159 -14.75 5.85 4.44
N LEU A 160 -13.81 4.92 4.24
CA LEU A 160 -13.75 3.69 5.00
C LEU A 160 -13.44 3.96 6.48
N ALA A 161 -12.56 4.91 6.81
CA ALA A 161 -12.26 5.28 8.19
C ALA A 161 -13.51 5.75 8.92
N TYR A 162 -14.30 6.61 8.30
CA TYR A 162 -15.57 7.08 8.87
C TYR A 162 -16.56 5.93 9.09
N GLN A 163 -16.76 5.09 8.06
CA GLN A 163 -17.73 3.98 8.10
C GLN A 163 -17.34 2.86 9.08
N LEU A 164 -16.05 2.66 9.34
CA LEU A 164 -15.51 1.54 10.10
C LEU A 164 -15.12 1.91 11.55
N ALA A 165 -15.10 3.19 11.89
CA ALA A 165 -14.70 3.66 13.23
C ALA A 165 -15.52 3.01 14.35
N SER A 166 -16.84 2.90 14.19
CA SER A 166 -17.73 2.25 15.17
C SER A 166 -17.49 0.74 15.31
N CYS A 167 -16.78 0.13 14.35
CA CYS A 167 -16.38 -1.28 14.40
C CYS A 167 -14.96 -1.46 14.98
N ASN A 168 -14.31 -0.41 15.49
CA ASN A 168 -12.91 -0.41 15.95
C ASN A 168 -11.90 -0.82 14.86
N ILE A 169 -12.21 -0.54 13.60
CA ILE A 169 -11.31 -0.73 12.47
C ILE A 169 -10.81 0.64 12.03
N ARG A 170 -9.51 0.87 12.16
CA ARG A 170 -8.86 2.13 11.75
C ARG A 170 -8.38 2.04 10.31
N VAL A 171 -8.49 3.12 9.57
CA VAL A 171 -8.01 3.21 8.18
C VAL A 171 -7.19 4.48 8.02
N ASN A 172 -5.92 4.34 7.60
CA ASN A 172 -5.02 5.46 7.39
C ASN A 172 -4.24 5.30 6.09
N CYS A 173 -3.70 6.41 5.60
CA CYS A 173 -2.78 6.44 4.48
C CYS A 173 -1.38 6.86 4.92
N VAL A 174 -0.38 6.34 4.21
CA VAL A 174 1.00 6.86 4.21
C VAL A 174 1.25 7.46 2.84
N GLU A 175 1.78 8.69 2.80
CA GLU A 175 2.07 9.46 1.58
C GLU A 175 3.58 9.64 1.42
N PRO A 176 4.29 8.66 0.84
CA PRO A 176 5.72 8.80 0.61
C PRO A 176 6.03 9.86 -0.44
N GLY A 177 7.14 10.56 -0.22
CA GLY A 177 7.81 11.33 -1.25
C GLY A 177 8.71 10.46 -2.11
N SER A 178 9.92 10.96 -2.40
CA SER A 178 10.92 10.24 -3.17
C SER A 178 11.65 9.22 -2.30
N ILE A 179 11.36 7.95 -2.50
CA ILE A 179 11.91 6.80 -1.74
C ILE A 179 12.83 5.97 -2.65
N ASP A 180 14.02 5.61 -2.19
CA ASP A 180 15.00 4.79 -2.92
C ASP A 180 14.48 3.36 -3.08
N THR A 181 13.76 3.14 -4.15
CA THR A 181 13.12 1.87 -4.53
C THR A 181 13.45 1.51 -5.96
N PRO A 182 13.25 0.25 -6.38
CA PRO A 182 13.35 -0.12 -7.79
C PRO A 182 12.45 0.71 -8.71
N LEU A 183 11.31 1.20 -8.20
CA LEU A 183 10.41 2.07 -8.95
C LEU A 183 11.09 3.41 -9.29
N LEU A 184 11.68 4.09 -8.29
CA LEU A 184 12.41 5.35 -8.48
C LEU A 184 13.58 5.16 -9.44
N ARG A 185 14.36 4.09 -9.27
CA ARG A 185 15.53 3.79 -10.10
C ARG A 185 15.16 3.51 -11.55
N LYS A 186 14.03 2.85 -11.79
CA LYS A 186 13.47 2.65 -13.13
C LYS A 186 13.03 3.97 -13.77
N ASP A 187 12.47 4.84 -12.96
CA ASP A 187 11.90 6.12 -13.38
C ASP A 187 12.97 7.11 -13.84
N LEU A 188 13.99 7.29 -13.02
CA LEU A 188 15.09 8.21 -13.30
C LEU A 188 16.19 7.60 -14.20
N ASN A 189 16.32 6.28 -14.21
CA ASN A 189 17.21 5.47 -15.06
C ASN A 189 18.67 5.99 -15.20
N ASN A 190 19.12 6.86 -14.28
CA ASN A 190 20.46 7.45 -14.25
C ASN A 190 20.83 7.84 -12.83
N ASN A 191 22.01 7.41 -12.34
CA ASN A 191 22.49 7.71 -10.99
C ASN A 191 22.73 9.21 -10.76
N GLU A 192 23.11 9.97 -11.78
CA GLU A 192 23.29 11.42 -11.68
C GLU A 192 21.95 12.11 -11.42
N LEU A 193 20.89 11.75 -12.17
CA LEU A 193 19.54 12.26 -11.98
C LEU A 193 18.96 11.87 -10.60
N ILE A 194 19.28 10.65 -10.13
CA ILE A 194 18.87 10.21 -8.77
C ILE A 194 19.54 11.11 -7.72
N ASN A 195 20.84 11.37 -7.84
CA ASN A 195 21.56 12.21 -6.90
C ASN A 195 21.08 13.68 -6.97
N GLU A 196 20.87 14.20 -8.17
CA GLU A 196 20.35 15.55 -8.38
C GLU A 196 18.95 15.71 -7.77
N ALA A 197 18.06 14.76 -8.01
CA ALA A 197 16.72 14.74 -7.41
C ALA A 197 16.79 14.72 -5.87
N ALA A 198 17.74 13.97 -5.29
CA ALA A 198 17.96 13.94 -3.85
C ALA A 198 18.35 15.31 -3.29
N MET A 199 19.18 16.09 -4.02
CA MET A 199 19.61 17.42 -3.59
C MET A 199 18.47 18.45 -3.58
N ASN A 200 17.38 18.20 -4.29
CA ASN A 200 16.18 19.03 -4.26
C ASN A 200 15.28 18.76 -3.04
N ILE A 201 15.45 17.63 -2.35
CA ILE A 201 14.73 17.32 -1.11
C ILE A 201 15.36 18.14 0.04
N PRO A 202 14.60 18.77 0.95
CA PRO A 202 15.18 19.52 2.08
C PRO A 202 16.15 18.70 2.93
N MET A 203 15.85 17.42 3.19
CA MET A 203 16.75 16.50 3.91
C MET A 203 17.93 15.99 3.07
N LYS A 204 18.11 16.46 1.81
CA LYS A 204 19.25 16.20 0.91
C LYS A 204 19.50 14.69 0.64
N ARG A 205 18.47 13.88 0.73
CA ARG A 205 18.51 12.46 0.41
C ARG A 205 17.13 11.95 0.09
N HIS A 206 17.08 10.84 -0.64
CA HIS A 206 15.86 10.03 -0.72
C HIS A 206 15.56 9.37 0.62
N GLY A 207 14.28 9.14 0.89
CA GLY A 207 13.85 8.27 1.99
C GLY A 207 14.23 6.82 1.70
N LYS A 208 14.39 6.02 2.75
CA LYS A 208 14.62 4.58 2.63
C LYS A 208 13.28 3.84 2.76
N PRO A 209 13.10 2.69 2.07
CA PRO A 209 11.92 1.84 2.26
C PRO A 209 11.64 1.50 3.72
N ASP A 210 12.70 1.28 4.51
CA ASP A 210 12.59 0.98 5.95
C ASP A 210 11.95 2.11 6.75
N GLU A 211 12.21 3.38 6.40
CA GLU A 211 11.61 4.52 7.10
C GLU A 211 10.10 4.60 6.88
N VAL A 212 9.64 4.25 5.66
CA VAL A 212 8.21 4.15 5.36
C VAL A 212 7.59 2.94 6.07
N ALA A 213 8.31 1.82 6.10
CA ALA A 213 7.85 0.61 6.80
C ALA A 213 7.72 0.83 8.32
N ASP A 214 8.59 1.64 8.94
CA ASP A 214 8.46 2.02 10.36
C ASP A 214 7.15 2.76 10.64
N LEU A 215 6.79 3.71 9.79
CA LEU A 215 5.52 4.42 9.90
C LEU A 215 4.31 3.49 9.70
N ILE A 216 4.39 2.57 8.74
CA ILE A 216 3.34 1.56 8.52
C ILE A 216 3.19 0.69 9.78
N LEU A 217 4.29 0.20 10.36
CA LEU A 217 4.25 -0.60 11.59
C LEU A 217 3.68 0.17 12.78
N PHE A 218 4.03 1.45 12.92
CA PHE A 218 3.43 2.32 13.92
C PHE A 218 1.91 2.40 13.74
N LEU A 219 1.43 2.63 12.52
CA LEU A 219 -0.01 2.77 12.24
C LEU A 219 -0.82 1.49 12.48
N ILE A 220 -0.23 0.30 12.30
CA ILE A 220 -0.90 -0.96 12.61
C ILE A 220 -0.80 -1.35 14.09
N SER A 221 0.05 -0.69 14.86
CA SER A 221 0.32 -1.01 16.27
C SER A 221 -0.70 -0.42 17.23
N ASP A 222 -0.59 -0.82 18.50
CA ASP A 222 -1.39 -0.29 19.60
C ASP A 222 -1.06 1.17 19.96
N HIS A 223 0.06 1.70 19.47
CA HIS A 223 0.45 3.09 19.70
C HIS A 223 -0.36 4.09 18.85
N ALA A 224 -1.06 3.61 17.80
CA ALA A 224 -1.86 4.43 16.91
C ALA A 224 -3.39 4.25 17.09
N LYS A 225 -3.85 3.80 18.26
CA LYS A 225 -5.26 3.43 18.50
C LYS A 225 -6.28 4.55 18.28
N TYR A 226 -5.87 5.81 18.36
CA TYR A 226 -6.77 6.95 18.18
C TYR A 226 -6.53 7.68 16.86
N ILE A 227 -5.74 7.08 15.93
CA ILE A 227 -5.44 7.63 14.61
C ILE A 227 -6.25 6.86 13.57
N THR A 228 -7.22 7.52 12.94
CA THR A 228 -8.01 6.99 11.83
C THR A 228 -8.45 8.11 10.89
N GLY A 229 -8.48 7.85 9.58
CA GLY A 229 -8.80 8.83 8.55
C GLY A 229 -7.64 9.74 8.13
N GLU A 230 -6.45 9.52 8.72
CA GLU A 230 -5.30 10.37 8.46
C GLU A 230 -4.48 9.90 7.24
N SER A 231 -3.86 10.89 6.60
CA SER A 231 -2.89 10.69 5.53
C SER A 231 -1.58 11.33 5.96
N ILE A 232 -0.60 10.50 6.33
CA ILE A 232 0.66 10.97 6.91
C ILE A 232 1.74 11.04 5.84
N VAL A 233 2.22 12.26 5.58
CA VAL A 233 3.31 12.52 4.64
C VAL A 233 4.64 12.08 5.25
N ILE A 234 5.47 11.41 4.44
CA ILE A 234 6.84 11.01 4.76
C ILE A 234 7.74 11.23 3.54
N ASP A 235 8.30 12.44 3.41
CA ASP A 235 8.90 12.92 2.17
C ASP A 235 10.19 13.74 2.34
N GLY A 236 10.73 13.83 3.55
CA GLY A 236 11.93 14.63 3.84
C GLY A 236 11.74 16.14 3.64
N GLY A 237 10.48 16.60 3.66
CA GLY A 237 10.10 18.00 3.48
C GLY A 237 9.89 18.40 2.02
N LEU A 238 9.90 17.45 1.07
CA LEU A 238 9.78 17.72 -0.36
C LEU A 238 8.50 18.51 -0.69
N SER A 239 7.37 18.15 -0.09
CA SER A 239 6.09 18.82 -0.32
C SER A 239 5.98 20.24 0.25
N LEU A 240 6.97 20.70 1.03
CA LEU A 240 6.98 22.07 1.57
C LEU A 240 7.60 23.09 0.61
N ILE A 241 8.24 22.63 -0.45
CA ILE A 241 9.01 23.49 -1.37
C ILE A 241 8.50 23.44 -2.83
N ILE A 242 7.44 22.70 -3.09
CA ILE A 242 6.82 22.54 -4.42
C ILE A 242 5.44 23.17 -4.42
#